data_c171b8c9d07adf1891631efdd0a70614
#
_entry.id   c171b8c9d07adf1891631efdd0a70614
#
_cell.length_a   1.000
_cell.length_b   1.000
_cell.length_c   1.000
_cell.angle_alpha   90.00
_cell.angle_beta   90.00
_cell.angle_gamma   90.00
#
_symmetry.space_group_name_H-M   'P 1'
#
loop_
_entity.id
_entity.type
_entity.pdbx_description
1 polymer ?
#
loop_
_entity_poly.entity_id
_entity_poly.type
_entity_poly.pdbx_seq_one_letter_code
_entity_poly.pdbx_strand_id
1 'polypeptide(L)'
;EIIITALKDSFSLILKLFIIILPLTISYEFLKHKQSQIEKIRFSIFGITHNGLVPLITGIIIGLTYGAGIIIHAIRTSNINKKEAFLILLFLSVCHAMIEDTLIFVVIGANGFILIAFRFALAIILTYLMYKSKLLKS
;
A
#
# COMPACT_ATOMS: atom_id res chain seq x y z
N GLU A 1 3.57 0.14 41.08
CA GLU A 1 3.95 -1.06 40.31
C GLU A 1 3.34 -1.08 38.92
N ILE A 2 2.03 -0.86 38.76
CA ILE A 2 1.31 -0.88 37.46
C ILE A 2 1.88 0.15 36.47
N ILE A 3 2.17 1.37 36.93
CA ILE A 3 2.70 2.45 36.09
C ILE A 3 4.10 2.11 35.58
N ILE A 4 4.95 1.54 36.40
CA ILE A 4 6.33 1.17 36.03
C ILE A 4 6.32 0.02 35.02
N THR A 5 5.43 -0.95 35.21
CA THR A 5 5.26 -2.07 34.28
C THR A 5 4.74 -1.56 32.93
N ALA A 6 3.72 -0.70 32.93
CA ALA A 6 3.17 -0.09 31.74
C ALA A 6 4.22 0.73 30.96
N LEU A 7 5.05 1.50 31.67
CA LEU A 7 6.15 2.24 31.04
C LEU A 7 7.21 1.33 30.42
N LYS A 8 7.59 0.26 31.09
CA LYS A 8 8.53 -0.73 30.55
C LYS A 8 7.99 -1.43 29.32
N ASP A 9 6.73 -1.86 29.36
CA ASP A 9 6.08 -2.54 28.24
C ASP A 9 5.92 -1.61 27.04
N SER A 10 5.52 -0.35 27.28
CA SER A 10 5.43 0.69 26.24
C SER A 10 6.79 0.97 25.60
N PHE A 11 7.83 1.11 26.43
CA PHE A 11 9.19 1.35 25.92
C PHE A 11 9.72 0.15 25.11
N SER A 12 9.48 -1.07 25.58
CA SER A 12 9.83 -2.28 24.86
C SER A 12 9.11 -2.38 23.52
N LEU A 13 7.82 -2.03 23.48
CA LEU A 13 7.03 -2.02 22.25
C LEU A 13 7.57 -0.98 21.25
N ILE A 14 7.82 0.24 21.71
CA ILE A 14 8.38 1.31 20.89
C ILE A 14 9.73 0.88 20.29
N LEU A 15 10.58 0.27 21.08
CA LEU A 15 11.89 -0.20 20.62
C LEU A 15 11.76 -1.28 19.54
N LYS A 16 10.85 -2.25 19.73
CA LYS A 16 10.55 -3.30 18.75
C LYS A 16 10.03 -2.71 17.44
N LEU A 17 9.11 -1.77 17.52
CA LEU A 17 8.57 -1.07 16.35
C LEU A 17 9.66 -0.28 15.62
N PHE A 18 10.52 0.42 16.35
CA PHE A 18 11.61 1.19 15.77
C PHE A 18 12.61 0.31 15.00
N ILE A 19 12.97 -0.85 15.56
CA ILE A 19 13.86 -1.83 14.91
C ILE A 19 13.27 -2.38 13.61
N ILE A 20 11.94 -2.47 13.51
CA ILE A 20 11.26 -2.95 12.30
C ILE A 20 11.08 -1.84 11.28
N ILE A 21 10.60 -0.67 11.71
CA ILE A 21 10.27 0.44 10.82
C ILE A 21 11.53 1.04 10.16
N LEU A 22 12.63 1.15 10.92
CA LEU A 22 13.84 1.79 10.42
C LEU A 22 14.47 1.05 9.23
N PRO A 23 14.72 -0.29 9.27
CA PRO A 23 15.21 -1.02 8.11
C PRO A 23 14.23 -1.01 6.93
N LEU A 24 12.93 -1.05 7.22
CA LEU A 24 11.88 -0.97 6.20
C LEU A 24 11.93 0.36 5.45
N THR A 25 12.03 1.46 6.17
CA THR A 25 12.12 2.81 5.58
C THR A 25 13.36 2.94 4.70
N ILE A 26 14.51 2.41 5.15
CA ILE A 26 15.75 2.38 4.36
C ILE A 26 15.55 1.52 3.11
N SER A 27 14.92 0.35 3.23
CA SER A 27 14.64 -0.53 2.10
C SER A 27 13.71 0.12 1.07
N TYR A 28 12.74 0.90 1.50
CA TYR A 28 11.86 1.66 0.62
C TYR A 28 12.61 2.73 -0.17
N GLU A 29 13.54 3.41 0.44
CA GLU A 29 14.37 4.40 -0.26
C GLU A 29 15.22 3.74 -1.37
N PHE A 30 15.75 2.54 -1.11
CA PHE A 30 16.45 1.74 -2.13
C PHE A 30 15.52 1.29 -3.28
N LEU A 31 14.30 0.88 -2.96
CA LEU A 31 13.31 0.47 -3.98
C LEU A 31 12.88 1.65 -4.86
N LYS A 32 12.77 2.84 -4.30
CA LYS A 32 12.47 4.08 -5.03
C LYS A 32 13.51 4.37 -6.12
N HIS A 33 14.78 4.06 -5.88
CA HIS A 33 15.85 4.21 -6.87
C HIS A 33 15.75 3.22 -8.04
N LYS A 34 15.12 2.04 -7.82
CA LYS A 34 14.93 1.01 -8.86
C LYS A 34 13.60 1.11 -9.60
N GLN A 35 12.83 2.15 -9.35
CA GLN A 35 11.49 2.34 -9.89
C GLN A 35 11.42 2.33 -11.43
N SER A 36 12.47 2.78 -12.11
CA SER A 36 12.57 2.76 -13.57
C SER A 36 12.52 1.35 -14.19
N GLN A 37 12.78 0.30 -13.41
CA GLN A 37 12.71 -1.08 -13.90
C GLN A 37 11.31 -1.68 -13.77
N ILE A 38 10.49 -1.16 -12.86
CA ILE A 38 9.10 -1.61 -12.65
C ILE A 38 8.18 -1.13 -13.79
N GLU A 39 8.53 -0.04 -14.45
CA GLU A 39 7.80 0.52 -15.59
C GLU A 39 7.69 -0.42 -16.81
N LYS A 40 8.44 -1.52 -16.84
CA LYS A 40 8.45 -2.47 -17.95
C LYS A 40 7.39 -3.58 -17.85
N ILE A 41 6.64 -3.65 -16.76
CA ILE A 41 5.63 -4.71 -16.56
C ILE A 41 4.33 -4.31 -17.26
N ARG A 42 4.02 -4.98 -18.36
CA ARG A 42 2.77 -4.78 -19.12
C ARG A 42 1.68 -5.75 -18.64
N PHE A 43 0.84 -5.31 -17.71
CA PHE A 43 -0.37 -6.03 -17.32
C PHE A 43 -1.55 -5.07 -17.20
N SER A 44 -2.74 -5.50 -17.63
CA SER A 44 -4.00 -4.80 -17.38
C SER A 44 -4.82 -5.65 -16.41
N ILE A 45 -5.13 -5.11 -15.24
CA ILE A 45 -5.92 -5.79 -14.20
C ILE A 45 -7.10 -4.88 -13.81
N PHE A 46 -8.32 -5.42 -13.85
CA PHE A 46 -9.55 -4.73 -13.41
C PHE A 46 -9.78 -3.34 -14.04
N GLY A 47 -9.46 -3.16 -15.32
CA GLY A 47 -9.63 -1.86 -16.01
C GLY A 47 -8.51 -0.85 -15.71
N ILE A 48 -7.46 -1.25 -15.01
CA ILE A 48 -6.26 -0.46 -14.77
C ILE A 48 -5.29 -0.74 -15.92
N THR A 49 -4.94 0.31 -16.68
CA THR A 49 -4.00 0.19 -17.80
C THR A 49 -2.56 0.09 -17.31
N HIS A 50 -1.64 -0.20 -18.23
CA HIS A 50 -0.22 -0.25 -17.91
C HIS A 50 0.31 1.00 -17.18
N ASN A 51 -0.18 2.16 -17.56
CA ASN A 51 0.22 3.44 -16.93
C ASN A 51 -0.25 3.57 -15.48
N GLY A 52 -1.36 2.91 -15.11
CA GLY A 52 -1.90 2.88 -13.76
C GLY A 52 -1.26 1.81 -12.86
N LEU A 53 -0.65 0.77 -13.46
CA LEU A 53 -0.02 -0.31 -12.69
C LEU A 53 1.23 0.15 -11.92
N VAL A 54 2.02 1.04 -12.49
CA VAL A 54 3.23 1.57 -11.83
C VAL A 54 2.87 2.30 -10.54
N PRO A 55 1.95 3.30 -10.55
CA PRO A 55 1.50 3.92 -9.31
C PRO A 55 0.89 2.94 -8.31
N LEU A 56 0.15 1.93 -8.80
CA LEU A 56 -0.47 0.92 -7.95
C LEU A 56 0.57 0.09 -7.20
N ILE A 57 1.53 -0.50 -7.93
CA ILE A 57 2.59 -1.33 -7.33
C ILE A 57 3.44 -0.50 -6.38
N THR A 58 3.78 0.71 -6.78
CA THR A 58 4.56 1.63 -5.94
C THR A 58 3.81 1.98 -4.66
N GLY A 59 2.51 2.25 -4.76
CA GLY A 59 1.67 2.56 -3.61
C GLY A 59 1.50 1.39 -2.63
N ILE A 60 1.48 0.15 -3.12
CA ILE A 60 1.41 -1.05 -2.29
C ILE A 60 2.73 -1.26 -1.52
N ILE A 61 3.85 -1.13 -2.21
CA ILE A 61 5.18 -1.43 -1.66
C ILE A 61 5.69 -0.30 -0.77
N ILE A 62 5.68 0.92 -1.29
CA ILE A 62 6.30 2.11 -0.66
C ILE A 62 5.30 2.85 0.24
N GLY A 63 4.01 2.58 0.07
CA GLY A 63 2.95 3.22 0.81
C GLY A 63 2.34 4.43 0.10
N LEU A 64 1.23 4.88 0.64
CA LEU A 64 0.39 5.92 0.02
C LEU A 64 1.10 7.29 -0.04
N THR A 65 1.92 7.61 0.95
CA THR A 65 2.60 8.92 1.04
C THR A 65 3.52 9.17 -0.16
N TYR A 66 4.32 8.20 -0.52
CA TYR A 66 5.19 8.27 -1.70
C TYR A 66 4.45 7.93 -2.98
N GLY A 67 3.52 6.98 -2.92
CA GLY A 67 2.68 6.59 -4.04
C GLY A 67 1.78 7.71 -4.53
N ALA A 68 1.28 8.58 -3.65
CA ALA A 68 0.42 9.70 -4.00
C ALA A 68 1.11 10.66 -4.99
N GLY A 69 2.36 10.99 -4.78
CA GLY A 69 3.14 11.83 -5.70
C GLY A 69 3.24 11.22 -7.09
N ILE A 70 3.49 9.93 -7.18
CA ILE A 70 3.59 9.19 -8.44
C ILE A 70 2.23 9.08 -9.11
N ILE A 71 1.16 8.85 -8.34
CA ILE A 71 -0.21 8.82 -8.86
C ILE A 71 -0.60 10.16 -9.46
N ILE A 72 -0.33 11.25 -8.76
CA ILE A 72 -0.59 12.62 -9.25
C ILE A 72 0.22 12.89 -10.51
N HIS A 73 1.48 12.52 -10.53
CA HIS A 73 2.33 12.67 -11.71
C HIS A 73 1.80 11.85 -12.89
N ALA A 74 1.44 10.59 -12.66
CA ALA A 74 0.89 9.71 -13.68
C ALA A 74 -0.45 10.21 -14.25
N ILE A 75 -1.33 10.76 -13.41
CA ILE A 75 -2.59 11.37 -13.86
C ILE A 75 -2.35 12.59 -14.75
N ARG A 76 -1.29 13.35 -14.47
CA ARG A 76 -0.96 14.57 -15.23
C ARG A 76 -0.21 14.31 -16.53
N THR A 77 0.65 13.29 -16.56
CA THR A 77 1.57 13.03 -17.70
C THR A 77 1.17 11.86 -18.55
N SER A 78 0.44 10.89 -17.99
CA SER A 78 -0.03 9.69 -18.69
C SER A 78 -1.53 9.80 -18.97
N ASN A 79 -2.00 9.12 -20.00
CA ASN A 79 -3.43 9.05 -20.34
C ASN A 79 -4.22 8.17 -19.35
N ILE A 80 -4.05 8.40 -18.05
CA ILE A 80 -4.84 7.74 -17.04
C ILE A 80 -6.18 8.43 -16.90
N ASN A 81 -7.25 7.69 -17.15
CA ASN A 81 -8.60 8.19 -17.03
C ASN A 81 -8.97 8.42 -15.56
N LYS A 82 -9.85 9.38 -15.27
CA LYS A 82 -10.35 9.66 -13.92
C LYS A 82 -10.92 8.43 -13.21
N LYS A 83 -11.57 7.55 -13.96
CA LYS A 83 -12.11 6.27 -13.45
C LYS A 83 -11.01 5.33 -13.00
N GLU A 84 -9.96 5.22 -13.79
CA GLU A 84 -8.79 4.41 -13.48
C GLU A 84 -8.03 4.94 -12.26
N ALA A 85 -7.84 6.26 -12.19
CA ALA A 85 -7.24 6.92 -11.04
C ALA A 85 -8.04 6.66 -9.75
N PHE A 86 -9.38 6.70 -9.84
CA PHE A 86 -10.24 6.38 -8.71
C PHE A 86 -10.09 4.93 -8.25
N LEU A 87 -10.05 3.97 -9.18
CA LEU A 87 -9.85 2.55 -8.85
C LEU A 87 -8.50 2.29 -8.20
N ILE A 88 -7.44 2.93 -8.69
CA ILE A 88 -6.10 2.85 -8.10
C ILE A 88 -6.11 3.40 -6.67
N LEU A 89 -6.68 4.57 -6.46
CA LEU A 89 -6.77 5.19 -5.13
C LEU A 89 -7.61 4.36 -4.16
N LEU A 90 -8.72 3.78 -4.64
CA LEU A 90 -9.57 2.90 -3.83
C LEU A 90 -8.81 1.64 -3.41
N PHE A 91 -8.13 0.99 -4.34
CA PHE A 91 -7.33 -0.19 -4.05
C PHE A 91 -6.21 0.13 -3.05
N LEU A 92 -5.49 1.22 -3.28
CA LEU A 92 -4.42 1.67 -2.40
C LEU A 92 -4.91 2.10 -1.02
N SER A 93 -6.11 2.64 -0.90
CA SER A 93 -6.66 3.00 0.42
C SER A 93 -6.80 1.82 1.37
N VAL A 94 -7.04 0.64 0.81
CA VAL A 94 -7.18 -0.62 1.57
C VAL A 94 -5.84 -1.36 1.71
N CYS A 95 -5.01 -1.27 0.69
CA CYS A 95 -3.83 -2.14 0.51
C CYS A 95 -2.49 -1.39 0.67
N HIS A 96 -2.50 -0.08 0.99
CA HIS A 96 -1.27 0.68 1.16
C HIS A 96 -0.48 0.22 2.39
N ALA A 97 0.84 0.38 2.34
CA ALA A 97 1.75 0.04 3.44
C ALA A 97 1.50 -1.36 4.03
N MET A 98 1.12 -2.33 3.19
CA MET A 98 0.70 -3.67 3.63
C MET A 98 1.79 -4.36 4.45
N ILE A 99 3.05 -4.21 4.06
CA ILE A 99 4.19 -4.84 4.74
C ILE A 99 4.41 -4.19 6.09
N GLU A 100 4.46 -2.86 6.14
CA GLU A 100 4.72 -2.09 7.35
C GLU A 100 3.64 -2.33 8.41
N ASP A 101 2.38 -2.13 8.05
CA ASP A 101 1.24 -2.35 8.94
C ASP A 101 1.17 -3.79 9.46
N THR A 102 1.39 -4.77 8.59
CA THR A 102 1.36 -6.18 8.98
C THR A 102 2.44 -6.50 10.00
N LEU A 103 3.65 -5.97 9.82
CA LEU A 103 4.73 -6.18 10.76
C LEU A 103 4.44 -5.56 12.13
N ILE A 104 3.79 -4.40 12.17
CA ILE A 104 3.34 -3.79 13.42
C ILE A 104 2.36 -4.70 14.16
N PHE A 105 1.38 -5.25 13.46
CA PHE A 105 0.40 -6.16 14.06
C PHE A 105 0.99 -7.51 14.47
N VAL A 106 1.96 -8.02 13.73
CA VAL A 106 2.68 -9.26 14.09
C VAL A 106 3.45 -9.08 15.40
N VAL A 107 4.04 -7.92 15.65
CA VAL A 107 4.72 -7.61 16.93
C VAL A 107 3.78 -7.67 18.11
N ILE A 108 2.50 -7.36 17.92
CA ILE A 108 1.45 -7.41 18.96
C ILE A 108 0.87 -8.84 19.09
N GLY A 109 1.28 -9.78 18.25
CA GLY A 109 0.87 -11.19 18.31
C GLY A 109 -0.19 -11.60 17.29
N ALA A 110 -0.48 -10.75 16.31
CA ALA A 110 -1.41 -11.09 15.23
C ALA A 110 -0.76 -12.00 14.17
N ASN A 111 -1.56 -12.82 13.51
CA ASN A 111 -1.10 -13.63 12.39
C ASN A 111 -0.97 -12.79 11.12
N GLY A 112 0.25 -12.46 10.73
CA GLY A 112 0.54 -11.60 9.57
C GLY A 112 0.02 -12.16 8.25
N PHE A 113 0.03 -13.48 8.09
CA PHE A 113 -0.44 -14.11 6.86
C PHE A 113 -1.96 -13.92 6.66
N ILE A 114 -2.72 -14.08 7.73
CA ILE A 114 -4.18 -13.87 7.71
C ILE A 114 -4.49 -12.40 7.43
N LEU A 115 -3.75 -11.47 8.02
CA LEU A 115 -3.93 -10.03 7.80
C LEU A 115 -3.69 -9.63 6.35
N ILE A 116 -2.59 -10.10 5.75
CA ILE A 116 -2.27 -9.81 4.34
C ILE A 116 -3.34 -10.39 3.43
N ALA A 117 -3.72 -11.66 3.63
CA ALA A 117 -4.73 -12.33 2.81
C ALA A 117 -6.08 -11.62 2.88
N PHE A 118 -6.51 -11.22 4.08
CA PHE A 118 -7.78 -10.52 4.28
C PHE A 118 -7.78 -9.13 3.64
N ARG A 119 -6.73 -8.34 3.84
CA ARG A 119 -6.59 -7.01 3.23
C ARG A 119 -6.59 -7.08 1.71
N PHE A 120 -5.84 -8.03 1.15
CA PHE A 120 -5.74 -8.20 -0.29
C PHE A 120 -7.09 -8.63 -0.90
N ALA A 121 -7.77 -9.59 -0.28
CA ALA A 121 -9.10 -10.03 -0.69
C ALA A 121 -10.11 -8.88 -0.64
N LEU A 122 -10.12 -8.11 0.44
CA LEU A 122 -10.99 -6.95 0.59
C LEU A 122 -10.73 -5.88 -0.47
N ALA A 123 -9.46 -5.57 -0.75
CA ALA A 123 -9.07 -4.62 -1.78
C ALA A 123 -9.56 -5.05 -3.18
N ILE A 124 -9.38 -6.31 -3.52
CA ILE A 124 -9.85 -6.88 -4.80
C ILE A 124 -11.37 -6.81 -4.90
N ILE A 125 -12.08 -7.25 -3.86
CA ILE A 125 -13.55 -7.27 -3.86
C ILE A 125 -14.12 -5.86 -4.02
N LEU A 126 -13.63 -4.90 -3.25
CA LEU A 126 -14.09 -3.51 -3.32
C LEU A 126 -13.79 -2.88 -4.68
N THR A 127 -12.58 -3.08 -5.20
CA THR A 127 -12.19 -2.55 -6.51
C THR A 127 -13.03 -3.17 -7.63
N TYR A 128 -13.29 -4.47 -7.57
CA TYR A 128 -14.13 -5.16 -8.54
C TYR A 128 -15.59 -4.69 -8.49
N LEU A 129 -16.16 -4.54 -7.29
CA LEU A 129 -17.53 -4.03 -7.11
C LEU A 129 -17.67 -2.62 -7.67
N MET A 130 -16.71 -1.75 -7.40
CA MET A 130 -16.71 -0.38 -7.93
C MET A 130 -16.50 -0.33 -9.44
N TYR A 131 -15.62 -1.19 -9.97
CA TYR A 131 -15.42 -1.31 -11.42
C TYR A 131 -16.72 -1.71 -12.14
N LYS A 132 -17.47 -2.65 -11.56
CA LYS A 132 -18.75 -3.13 -12.10
C LYS A 132 -19.91 -2.16 -11.82
N SER A 133 -19.77 -1.27 -10.86
CA SER A 133 -20.80 -0.31 -10.46
C SER A 133 -21.10 0.68 -11.59
N LYS A 134 -22.41 1.01 -11.74
CA LYS A 134 -22.89 2.04 -12.68
C LYS A 134 -22.35 3.44 -12.34
N LEU A 135 -21.89 3.67 -11.11
CA LEU A 135 -21.33 4.95 -10.66
C LEU A 135 -20.10 5.41 -11.48
N LEU A 136 -19.35 4.46 -12.05
CA LEU A 136 -18.20 4.76 -12.90
C LEU A 136 -18.56 4.77 -14.40
N LYS A 137 -19.81 4.50 -14.76
CA LYS A 137 -20.27 4.48 -16.17
C LYS A 137 -20.78 5.81 -16.69
N SER A 138 -20.91 6.82 -15.81
CA SER A 138 -21.31 8.18 -16.21
C SER A 138 -20.10 9.06 -16.54
#